data_7a45876fe865ff37beadb350ced516d5
#
_entry.id   7a45876fe865ff37beadb350ced516d5
#
_cell.length_a   1.000
_cell.length_b   1.000
_cell.length_c   1.000
_cell.angle_alpha   90.00
_cell.angle_beta   90.00
_cell.angle_gamma   90.00
#
_symmetry.space_group_name_H-M   'P 1'
#
loop_
_entity.id
_entity.type
_entity.pdbx_description
1 polymer ?
#
loop_
_entity_poly.entity_id
_entity_poly.type
_entity_poly.pdbx_seq_one_letter_code
_entity_poly.pdbx_strand_id
1 'polypeptide(L)'
;DVTHVLPVVATLQKAIPDIKITWVIGQFEYKLLEGLKGVDFILFDKRQGRIAYKKLKNQLSNITFDVLLHMQYSFRANRAAWKIKAKTRVGFDKKRSRELHGLMLNKRIQAVEKQHVLDSFMEFAKALGVNEPVYQWNITTSKADQQIVKQFINPEKRNVIISPCSSNKLRNWSNENYAQIINYMC
;
A
#
# COMPACT_ATOMS: atom_id res chain seq x y z
N ASP A 1 3.29 -1.05 4.08
CA ASP A 1 3.48 -0.73 2.65
C ASP A 1 2.24 -0.10 2.02
N VAL A 2 1.01 -0.58 2.29
CA VAL A 2 -0.21 -0.03 1.66
C VAL A 2 -0.41 1.46 1.94
N THR A 3 -0.02 1.95 3.10
CA THR A 3 -0.09 3.37 3.46
C THR A 3 0.78 4.27 2.58
N HIS A 4 1.89 3.76 2.05
CA HIS A 4 2.73 4.51 1.11
C HIS A 4 2.13 4.59 -0.30
N VAL A 5 1.22 3.68 -0.65
CA VAL A 5 0.53 3.68 -1.95
C VAL A 5 -0.61 4.71 -2.00
N LEU A 6 -1.21 5.03 -0.85
CA LEU A 6 -2.36 5.95 -0.79
C LEU A 6 -2.07 7.35 -1.37
N PRO A 7 -0.95 8.02 -1.07
CA PRO A 7 -0.61 9.27 -1.72
C PRO A 7 -0.41 9.15 -3.23
N VAL A 8 0.06 8.01 -3.73
CA VAL A 8 0.14 7.76 -5.17
C VAL A 8 -1.26 7.71 -5.78
N VAL A 9 -2.18 6.98 -5.14
CA VAL A 9 -3.60 6.92 -5.56
C VAL A 9 -4.21 8.32 -5.57
N ALA A 10 -4.08 9.07 -4.47
CA ALA A 10 -4.60 10.44 -4.37
C ALA A 10 -4.03 11.37 -5.46
N THR A 11 -2.72 11.25 -5.73
CA THR A 11 -2.03 12.00 -6.79
C THR A 11 -2.61 11.69 -8.16
N LEU A 12 -2.78 10.40 -8.48
CA LEU A 12 -3.31 9.97 -9.78
C LEU A 12 -4.78 10.37 -9.95
N GLN A 13 -5.60 10.23 -8.90
CA GLN A 13 -7.00 10.63 -8.93
C GLN A 13 -7.17 12.14 -9.15
N LYS A 14 -6.29 12.96 -8.57
CA LYS A 14 -6.31 14.42 -8.77
C LYS A 14 -5.86 14.82 -10.18
N ALA A 15 -4.82 14.16 -10.69
CA ALA A 15 -4.17 14.56 -11.93
C ALA A 15 -4.86 14.02 -13.19
N ILE A 16 -5.55 12.88 -13.09
CA ILE A 16 -6.16 12.20 -14.25
C ILE A 16 -7.66 12.08 -14.00
N PRO A 17 -8.48 12.95 -14.62
CA PRO A 17 -9.94 12.83 -14.55
C PRO A 17 -10.41 11.45 -15.00
N ASP A 18 -11.43 10.92 -14.34
CA ASP A 18 -12.08 9.64 -14.66
C ASP A 18 -11.18 8.40 -14.61
N ILE A 19 -10.02 8.49 -13.96
CA ILE A 19 -9.14 7.34 -13.78
C ILE A 19 -9.88 6.21 -13.05
N LYS A 20 -9.83 5.02 -13.62
CA LYS A 20 -10.33 3.79 -12.97
C LYS A 20 -9.17 3.04 -12.35
N ILE A 21 -9.18 2.94 -11.03
CA ILE A 21 -8.12 2.27 -10.27
C ILE A 21 -8.66 0.94 -9.75
N THR A 22 -8.00 -0.15 -10.13
CA THR A 22 -8.23 -1.48 -9.55
C THR A 22 -7.04 -1.87 -8.70
N TRP A 23 -7.27 -2.18 -7.44
CA TRP A 23 -6.20 -2.55 -6.49
C TRP A 23 -6.32 -4.02 -6.06
N VAL A 24 -5.34 -4.83 -6.44
CA VAL A 24 -5.20 -6.20 -5.94
C VAL A 24 -4.53 -6.14 -4.56
N ILE A 25 -5.25 -6.51 -3.51
CA ILE A 25 -4.85 -6.30 -2.12
C ILE A 25 -5.08 -7.54 -1.26
N GLY A 26 -4.31 -7.69 -0.19
CA GLY A 26 -4.54 -8.71 0.82
C GLY A 26 -5.79 -8.42 1.67
N GLN A 27 -6.43 -9.48 2.17
CA GLN A 27 -7.65 -9.36 2.96
C GLN A 27 -7.46 -8.56 4.27
N PHE A 28 -6.26 -8.66 4.87
CA PHE A 28 -5.96 -7.94 6.10
C PHE A 28 -5.78 -6.43 5.83
N GLU A 29 -5.03 -6.11 4.79
CA GLU A 29 -4.76 -4.73 4.40
C GLU A 29 -6.02 -4.02 3.87
N TYR A 30 -6.92 -4.76 3.23
CA TYR A 30 -8.20 -4.25 2.74
C TYR A 30 -9.05 -3.65 3.86
N LYS A 31 -9.08 -4.26 5.05
CA LYS A 31 -9.86 -3.74 6.20
C LYS A 31 -9.54 -2.29 6.55
N LEU A 32 -8.29 -1.86 6.32
CA LEU A 32 -7.88 -0.47 6.54
C LEU A 32 -8.41 0.46 5.43
N LEU A 33 -8.65 -0.07 4.23
CA LEU A 33 -8.88 0.71 3.02
C LEU A 33 -10.28 0.52 2.42
N GLU A 34 -11.16 -0.27 3.02
CA GLU A 34 -12.45 -0.61 2.42
C GLU A 34 -13.36 0.61 2.17
N GLY A 35 -13.14 1.69 2.90
CA GLY A 35 -13.86 2.97 2.70
C GLY A 35 -13.20 3.91 1.68
N LEU A 36 -12.09 3.53 1.05
CA LEU A 36 -11.38 4.38 0.10
C LEU A 36 -12.20 4.55 -1.19
N LYS A 37 -12.53 5.80 -1.53
CA LYS A 37 -13.36 6.11 -2.70
C LYS A 37 -12.57 6.08 -4.01
N GLY A 38 -13.25 5.68 -5.10
CA GLY A 38 -12.67 5.70 -6.44
C GLY A 38 -11.63 4.61 -6.70
N VAL A 39 -11.65 3.53 -5.90
CA VAL A 39 -10.79 2.36 -6.07
C VAL A 39 -11.62 1.09 -6.00
N ASP A 40 -11.52 0.26 -7.02
CA ASP A 40 -12.10 -1.09 -7.05
C ASP A 40 -11.10 -2.09 -6.47
N PHE A 41 -11.50 -2.84 -5.44
CA PHE A 41 -10.61 -3.78 -4.77
C PHE A 41 -10.83 -5.21 -5.25
N ILE A 42 -9.73 -5.93 -5.50
CA ILE A 42 -9.70 -7.37 -5.73
C ILE A 42 -8.95 -8.02 -4.59
N LEU A 43 -9.66 -8.79 -3.77
CA LEU A 43 -9.07 -9.46 -2.62
C LEU A 43 -8.23 -10.68 -3.06
N PHE A 44 -6.97 -10.68 -2.67
CA PHE A 44 -6.02 -11.75 -2.94
C PHE A 44 -5.63 -12.45 -1.63
N ASP A 45 -6.27 -13.60 -1.35
CA ASP A 45 -5.92 -14.40 -0.18
C ASP A 45 -4.75 -15.34 -0.49
N LYS A 46 -3.54 -14.92 -0.09
CA LYS A 46 -2.30 -15.68 -0.26
C LYS A 46 -2.33 -17.09 0.36
N ARG A 47 -3.23 -17.35 1.34
CA ARG A 47 -3.36 -18.65 2.03
C ARG A 47 -4.00 -19.70 1.11
N GLN A 48 -4.78 -19.30 0.11
CA GLN A 48 -5.40 -20.19 -0.86
C GLN A 48 -4.41 -20.70 -1.94
N GLY A 49 -3.14 -20.35 -1.86
CA GLY A 49 -2.10 -20.86 -2.74
C GLY A 49 -2.45 -20.71 -4.24
N ARG A 50 -2.39 -21.81 -4.99
CA ARG A 50 -2.65 -21.80 -6.46
C ARG A 50 -4.06 -21.34 -6.81
N ILE A 51 -5.05 -21.56 -5.95
CA ILE A 51 -6.45 -21.19 -6.19
C ILE A 51 -6.59 -19.67 -6.25
N ALA A 52 -5.89 -18.92 -5.38
CA ALA A 52 -5.93 -17.46 -5.40
C ALA A 52 -5.48 -16.89 -6.77
N TYR A 53 -4.40 -17.44 -7.34
CA TYR A 53 -3.92 -16.99 -8.65
C TYR A 53 -4.89 -17.34 -9.80
N LYS A 54 -5.56 -18.51 -9.72
CA LYS A 54 -6.59 -18.90 -10.70
C LYS A 54 -7.79 -17.98 -10.63
N LYS A 55 -8.27 -17.67 -9.40
CA LYS A 55 -9.36 -16.71 -9.17
C LYS A 55 -9.02 -15.34 -9.75
N LEU A 56 -7.84 -14.80 -9.39
CA LEU A 56 -7.37 -13.50 -9.90
C LEU A 56 -7.33 -13.48 -11.43
N LYS A 57 -6.76 -14.51 -12.06
CA LYS A 57 -6.72 -14.63 -13.51
C LYS A 57 -8.13 -14.63 -14.13
N ASN A 58 -9.06 -15.38 -13.54
CA ASN A 58 -10.43 -15.48 -14.07
C ASN A 58 -11.18 -14.15 -13.92
N GLN A 59 -11.06 -13.48 -12.78
CA GLN A 59 -11.69 -12.17 -12.54
C GLN A 59 -11.20 -11.09 -13.53
N LEU A 60 -9.94 -11.17 -13.95
CA LEU A 60 -9.31 -10.18 -14.82
C LEU A 60 -9.13 -10.69 -16.27
N SER A 61 -9.70 -11.84 -16.65
CA SER A 61 -9.47 -12.49 -17.95
C SER A 61 -9.82 -11.61 -19.14
N ASN A 62 -10.90 -10.85 -19.03
CA ASN A 62 -11.46 -10.00 -20.08
C ASN A 62 -11.06 -8.52 -19.96
N ILE A 63 -10.19 -8.20 -19.01
CA ILE A 63 -9.73 -6.82 -18.78
C ILE A 63 -8.27 -6.70 -19.21
N THR A 64 -7.97 -5.68 -20.00
CA THR A 64 -6.61 -5.24 -20.28
C THR A 64 -6.44 -3.83 -19.75
N PHE A 65 -5.57 -3.67 -18.78
CA PHE A 65 -5.26 -2.38 -18.19
C PHE A 65 -4.31 -1.58 -19.07
N ASP A 66 -4.44 -0.26 -19.09
CA ASP A 66 -3.45 0.58 -19.76
C ASP A 66 -2.13 0.56 -18.99
N VAL A 67 -2.21 0.58 -17.66
CA VAL A 67 -1.04 0.58 -16.78
C VAL A 67 -1.21 -0.40 -15.62
N LEU A 68 -0.19 -1.18 -15.35
CA LEU A 68 0.00 -1.93 -14.09
C LEU A 68 1.12 -1.26 -13.30
N LEU A 69 0.82 -0.69 -12.15
CA LEU A 69 1.80 -0.22 -11.18
C LEU A 69 2.17 -1.38 -10.24
N HIS A 70 3.32 -2.00 -10.45
CA HIS A 70 3.78 -3.13 -9.66
C HIS A 70 4.66 -2.66 -8.50
N MET A 71 4.00 -2.24 -7.41
CA MET A 71 4.61 -1.60 -6.24
C MET A 71 5.04 -2.58 -5.14
N GLN A 72 5.18 -3.86 -5.46
CA GLN A 72 5.59 -4.90 -4.53
C GLN A 72 6.50 -5.91 -5.26
N TYR A 73 7.70 -6.16 -4.72
CA TYR A 73 8.73 -6.95 -5.41
C TYR A 73 8.87 -8.41 -4.90
N SER A 74 7.99 -8.87 -4.01
CA SER A 74 8.03 -10.27 -3.56
C SER A 74 7.66 -11.24 -4.67
N PHE A 75 8.22 -12.45 -4.64
CA PHE A 75 7.92 -13.50 -5.64
C PHE A 75 6.42 -13.76 -5.80
N ARG A 76 5.68 -13.73 -4.69
CA ARG A 76 4.21 -13.89 -4.71
C ARG A 76 3.52 -12.77 -5.46
N ALA A 77 3.93 -11.53 -5.24
CA ALA A 77 3.39 -10.38 -5.93
C ALA A 77 3.75 -10.41 -7.43
N ASN A 78 4.99 -10.78 -7.77
CA ASN A 78 5.42 -10.98 -9.16
C ASN A 78 4.51 -12.01 -9.86
N ARG A 79 4.27 -13.16 -9.22
CA ARG A 79 3.39 -14.20 -9.76
C ARG A 79 1.94 -13.74 -9.94
N ALA A 80 1.41 -12.90 -9.04
CA ALA A 80 0.08 -12.31 -9.18
C ALA A 80 0.05 -11.32 -10.36
N ALA A 81 1.03 -10.44 -10.45
CA ALA A 81 1.14 -9.46 -11.52
C ALA A 81 1.26 -10.11 -12.91
N TRP A 82 1.86 -11.30 -13.04
CA TRP A 82 1.88 -12.06 -14.30
C TRP A 82 0.51 -12.52 -14.78
N LYS A 83 -0.49 -12.57 -13.90
CA LYS A 83 -1.87 -12.93 -14.29
C LYS A 83 -2.68 -11.76 -14.80
N ILE A 84 -2.16 -10.54 -14.70
CA ILE A 84 -2.83 -9.30 -15.09
C ILE A 84 -2.34 -8.88 -16.47
N LYS A 85 -3.26 -8.65 -17.41
CA LYS A 85 -2.92 -8.10 -18.71
C LYS A 85 -2.79 -6.59 -18.61
N ALA A 86 -1.67 -6.03 -19.04
CA ALA A 86 -1.45 -4.58 -19.08
C ALA A 86 -0.50 -4.19 -20.22
N LYS A 87 -0.78 -3.03 -20.85
CA LYS A 87 0.04 -2.46 -21.93
C LYS A 87 1.38 -1.97 -21.36
N THR A 88 1.33 -1.17 -20.30
CA THR A 88 2.51 -0.66 -19.59
C THR A 88 2.60 -1.29 -18.21
N ARG A 89 3.79 -1.76 -17.84
CA ARG A 89 4.08 -2.40 -16.56
C ARG A 89 5.21 -1.66 -15.88
N VAL A 90 4.87 -0.79 -14.94
CA VAL A 90 5.81 0.02 -14.18
C VAL A 90 6.19 -0.69 -12.91
N GLY A 91 7.46 -0.80 -12.62
CA GLY A 91 7.94 -1.36 -11.36
C GLY A 91 9.17 -0.62 -10.85
N PHE A 92 9.74 -1.13 -9.76
CA PHE A 92 10.92 -0.55 -9.14
C PHE A 92 12.14 -0.55 -10.09
N ASP A 93 13.08 0.35 -9.84
CA ASP A 93 14.38 0.40 -10.50
C ASP A 93 15.21 -0.88 -10.27
N LYS A 94 16.34 -1.00 -10.99
CA LYS A 94 17.19 -2.20 -10.93
C LYS A 94 17.76 -2.46 -9.54
N LYS A 95 18.12 -1.43 -8.76
CA LYS A 95 18.71 -1.58 -7.42
C LYS A 95 17.71 -2.15 -6.41
N ARG A 96 16.44 -1.78 -6.54
CA ARG A 96 15.33 -2.23 -5.66
C ARG A 96 14.60 -3.47 -6.18
N SER A 97 14.81 -3.85 -7.45
CA SER A 97 14.19 -5.05 -8.05
C SER A 97 14.84 -6.32 -7.53
N ARG A 98 14.04 -7.23 -7.00
CA ARG A 98 14.43 -8.56 -6.50
C ARG A 98 13.55 -9.64 -7.13
N GLU A 99 13.92 -10.91 -6.97
CA GLU A 99 13.08 -12.08 -7.25
C GLU A 99 12.42 -12.04 -8.64
N LEU A 100 13.18 -11.79 -9.69
CA LEU A 100 12.69 -11.75 -11.09
C LEU A 100 11.67 -10.64 -11.38
N HIS A 101 11.51 -9.67 -10.48
CA HIS A 101 10.62 -8.53 -10.65
C HIS A 101 10.82 -7.82 -12.00
N GLY A 102 12.06 -7.72 -12.42
CA GLY A 102 12.43 -7.02 -13.65
C GLY A 102 12.02 -7.68 -14.96
N LEU A 103 11.74 -9.00 -14.98
CA LEU A 103 11.46 -9.73 -16.22
C LEU A 103 10.09 -9.38 -16.84
N MET A 104 9.17 -8.87 -16.03
CA MET A 104 7.81 -8.57 -16.47
C MET A 104 7.55 -7.08 -16.70
N LEU A 105 8.54 -6.23 -16.43
CA LEU A 105 8.41 -4.79 -16.54
C LEU A 105 8.85 -4.30 -17.90
N ASN A 106 8.10 -3.36 -18.47
CA ASN A 106 8.53 -2.61 -19.66
C ASN A 106 8.84 -1.13 -19.33
N LYS A 107 8.58 -0.71 -18.09
CA LYS A 107 8.96 0.61 -17.57
C LYS A 107 9.40 0.48 -16.10
N ARG A 108 10.32 1.34 -15.70
CA ARG A 108 10.82 1.38 -14.31
C ARG A 108 10.76 2.81 -13.79
N ILE A 109 10.57 2.94 -12.49
CA ILE A 109 10.73 4.22 -11.81
C ILE A 109 12.20 4.65 -11.82
N GLN A 110 12.45 5.94 -11.65
CA GLN A 110 13.80 6.48 -11.56
C GLN A 110 14.51 5.98 -10.31
N ALA A 111 15.76 5.60 -10.44
CA ALA A 111 16.61 5.29 -9.29
C ALA A 111 17.09 6.59 -8.64
N VAL A 112 16.74 6.80 -7.38
CA VAL A 112 17.21 7.92 -6.57
C VAL A 112 17.92 7.37 -5.35
N GLU A 113 19.14 7.83 -5.09
CA GLU A 113 19.91 7.46 -3.91
C GLU A 113 19.42 8.24 -2.69
N LYS A 114 19.39 7.59 -1.53
CA LYS A 114 18.99 8.21 -0.25
C LYS A 114 17.65 8.94 -0.28
N GLN A 115 16.63 8.29 -0.80
CA GLN A 115 15.26 8.81 -0.87
C GLN A 115 14.41 8.20 0.25
N HIS A 116 13.50 8.98 0.82
CA HIS A 116 12.50 8.44 1.73
C HIS A 116 11.61 7.41 1.01
N VAL A 117 11.15 6.39 1.74
CA VAL A 117 10.35 5.30 1.16
C VAL A 117 9.10 5.85 0.46
N LEU A 118 8.39 6.79 1.07
CA LEU A 118 7.22 7.42 0.47
C LEU A 118 7.53 8.10 -0.87
N ASP A 119 8.63 8.87 -0.93
CA ASP A 119 9.04 9.55 -2.16
C ASP A 119 9.37 8.54 -3.25
N SER A 120 9.93 7.39 -2.88
CA SER A 120 10.20 6.32 -3.84
C SER A 120 8.91 5.69 -4.41
N PHE A 121 7.82 5.69 -3.65
CA PHE A 121 6.51 5.32 -4.17
C PHE A 121 5.94 6.42 -5.09
N MET A 122 6.17 7.69 -4.79
CA MET A 122 5.73 8.80 -5.64
C MET A 122 6.41 8.80 -7.02
N GLU A 123 7.57 8.19 -7.17
CA GLU A 123 8.19 7.99 -8.49
C GLU A 123 7.32 7.17 -9.47
N PHE A 124 6.36 6.37 -8.96
CA PHE A 124 5.39 5.68 -9.81
C PHE A 124 4.42 6.67 -10.49
N ALA A 125 3.97 7.71 -9.79
CA ALA A 125 3.15 8.76 -10.40
C ALA A 125 3.96 9.57 -11.42
N LYS A 126 5.20 9.94 -11.10
CA LYS A 126 6.12 10.61 -12.03
C LYS A 126 6.40 9.78 -13.28
N ALA A 127 6.53 8.45 -13.14
CA ALA A 127 6.67 7.57 -14.27
C ALA A 127 5.47 7.61 -15.23
N LEU A 128 4.31 8.07 -14.79
CA LEU A 128 3.12 8.30 -15.62
C LEU A 128 3.00 9.77 -16.09
N GLY A 129 3.99 10.61 -15.82
CA GLY A 129 3.98 12.03 -16.19
C GLY A 129 3.30 12.94 -15.18
N VAL A 130 2.93 12.43 -13.99
CA VAL A 130 2.30 13.22 -12.92
C VAL A 130 3.38 13.67 -11.95
N ASN A 131 3.76 14.96 -12.01
CA ASN A 131 4.88 15.53 -11.26
C ASN A 131 4.46 16.28 -9.99
N GLU A 132 3.17 16.61 -9.85
CA GLU A 132 2.65 17.31 -8.67
C GLU A 132 2.12 16.32 -7.64
N PRO A 133 2.85 16.03 -6.55
CA PRO A 133 2.45 15.05 -5.56
C PRO A 133 1.31 15.55 -4.68
N VAL A 134 0.42 14.65 -4.29
CA VAL A 134 -0.64 14.86 -3.30
C VAL A 134 -0.40 13.93 -2.13
N TYR A 135 0.04 14.46 -1.01
CA TYR A 135 0.30 13.69 0.21
C TYR A 135 -0.97 13.57 1.05
N GLN A 136 -1.93 12.80 0.55
CA GLN A 136 -3.20 12.52 1.24
C GLN A 136 -3.40 11.02 1.34
N TRP A 137 -3.88 10.58 2.50
CA TRP A 137 -4.13 9.15 2.77
C TRP A 137 -5.59 8.76 2.62
N ASN A 138 -6.52 9.70 2.82
CA ASN A 138 -7.97 9.52 2.66
C ASN A 138 -8.53 8.24 3.32
N ILE A 139 -7.89 7.80 4.42
CA ILE A 139 -8.36 6.67 5.20
C ILE A 139 -9.64 7.10 5.92
N THR A 140 -10.71 6.38 5.70
CA THR A 140 -11.99 6.62 6.37
C THR A 140 -12.18 5.65 7.52
N THR A 141 -12.71 6.15 8.63
CA THR A 141 -13.10 5.31 9.77
C THR A 141 -14.61 5.13 9.78
N SER A 142 -15.09 3.93 10.13
CA SER A 142 -16.50 3.69 10.29
C SER A 142 -17.07 4.44 11.52
N LYS A 143 -18.37 4.67 11.54
CA LYS A 143 -19.03 5.23 12.74
C LYS A 143 -18.83 4.34 13.99
N ALA A 144 -18.78 3.03 13.80
CA ALA A 144 -18.50 2.08 14.87
C ALA A 144 -17.08 2.24 15.42
N ASP A 145 -16.08 2.37 14.55
CA ASP A 145 -14.69 2.63 14.97
C ASP A 145 -14.57 3.95 15.74
N GLN A 146 -15.24 5.00 15.26
CA GLN A 146 -15.27 6.30 15.94
C GLN A 146 -15.91 6.21 17.34
N GLN A 147 -16.95 5.39 17.52
CA GLN A 147 -17.54 5.16 18.83
C GLN A 147 -16.60 4.41 19.77
N ILE A 148 -15.88 3.40 19.26
CA ILE A 148 -14.87 2.68 20.04
C ILE A 148 -13.75 3.63 20.47
N VAL A 149 -13.23 4.42 19.56
CA VAL A 149 -12.14 5.38 19.85
C VAL A 149 -12.53 6.36 20.95
N LYS A 150 -13.79 6.86 20.95
CA LYS A 150 -14.29 7.78 22.00
C LYS A 150 -14.24 7.20 23.42
N GLN A 151 -14.20 5.89 23.57
CA GLN A 151 -14.09 5.24 24.88
C GLN A 151 -12.67 5.33 25.47
N PHE A 152 -11.67 5.50 24.62
CA PHE A 152 -10.25 5.50 25.01
C PHE A 152 -9.62 6.89 24.98
N ILE A 153 -10.17 7.82 24.19
CA ILE A 153 -9.62 9.16 24.02
C ILE A 153 -10.38 10.15 24.91
N ASN A 154 -9.66 10.86 25.75
CA ASN A 154 -10.18 12.01 26.47
C ASN A 154 -9.88 13.28 25.66
N PRO A 155 -10.89 13.99 25.11
CA PRO A 155 -10.67 15.17 24.27
C PRO A 155 -10.07 16.36 25.05
N GLU A 156 -10.18 16.38 26.38
CA GLU A 156 -9.67 17.46 27.23
C GLU A 156 -8.24 17.24 27.72
N LYS A 157 -7.65 16.08 27.38
CA LYS A 157 -6.28 15.71 27.77
C LYS A 157 -5.42 15.41 26.56
N ARG A 158 -4.12 15.51 26.75
CA ARG A 158 -3.18 14.98 25.76
C ARG A 158 -3.27 13.46 25.78
N ASN A 159 -3.56 12.88 24.62
CA ASN A 159 -3.67 11.44 24.46
C ASN A 159 -2.37 10.93 23.81
N VAL A 160 -1.80 9.87 24.35
CA VAL A 160 -0.61 9.21 23.83
C VAL A 160 -0.96 7.77 23.50
N ILE A 161 -0.67 7.37 22.27
CA ILE A 161 -0.86 5.99 21.81
C ILE A 161 0.51 5.34 21.71
N ILE A 162 0.68 4.22 22.42
CA ILE A 162 1.90 3.42 22.37
C ILE A 162 1.57 2.08 21.69
N SER A 163 2.30 1.77 20.62
CA SER A 163 2.23 0.49 19.91
C SER A 163 3.54 -0.28 20.12
N PRO A 164 3.67 -1.06 21.22
CA PRO A 164 4.95 -1.61 21.66
C PRO A 164 5.37 -2.86 20.89
N CYS A 165 4.46 -3.51 20.14
CA CYS A 165 4.69 -4.85 19.61
C CYS A 165 4.90 -4.85 18.08
N SER A 166 5.86 -5.64 17.66
CA SER A 166 6.13 -5.98 16.26
C SER A 166 6.02 -7.49 16.05
N SER A 167 5.80 -7.94 14.83
CA SER A 167 5.83 -9.36 14.45
C SER A 167 7.21 -10.02 14.67
N ASN A 168 8.27 -9.23 14.79
CA ASN A 168 9.61 -9.70 15.09
C ASN A 168 10.06 -9.14 16.45
N LYS A 169 10.26 -10.02 17.43
CA LYS A 169 10.68 -9.67 18.79
C LYS A 169 11.97 -8.80 18.85
N LEU A 170 12.89 -9.01 17.92
CA LEU A 170 14.13 -8.21 17.82
C LEU A 170 13.91 -6.73 17.46
N ARG A 171 12.71 -6.37 17.04
CA ARG A 171 12.31 -4.99 16.74
C ARG A 171 11.57 -4.32 17.90
N ASN A 172 11.25 -5.09 18.93
CA ASN A 172 10.55 -4.56 20.08
C ASN A 172 11.55 -3.93 21.04
N TRP A 173 11.20 -2.79 21.56
CA TRP A 173 11.93 -2.17 22.67
C TRP A 173 11.63 -2.93 23.97
N SER A 174 12.42 -2.75 25.03
CA SER A 174 12.19 -3.44 26.29
C SER A 174 10.97 -2.88 27.02
N ASN A 175 10.32 -3.70 27.86
CA ASN A 175 9.18 -3.27 28.65
C ASN A 175 9.55 -2.14 29.63
N GLU A 176 10.76 -2.22 30.20
CA GLU A 176 11.31 -1.23 31.13
C GLU A 176 11.46 0.14 30.45
N ASN A 177 11.95 0.15 29.20
CA ASN A 177 12.11 1.39 28.44
C ASN A 177 10.76 2.02 28.08
N TYR A 178 9.75 1.21 27.70
CA TYR A 178 8.40 1.71 27.51
C TYR A 178 7.80 2.27 28.79
N ALA A 179 8.00 1.60 29.95
CA ALA A 179 7.55 2.08 31.24
C ALA A 179 8.18 3.44 31.60
N GLN A 180 9.49 3.61 31.37
CA GLN A 180 10.17 4.90 31.59
C GLN A 180 9.58 6.02 30.75
N ILE A 181 9.32 5.77 29.45
CA ILE A 181 8.68 6.78 28.57
C ILE A 181 7.28 7.12 29.05
N ILE A 182 6.46 6.12 29.41
CA ILE A 182 5.11 6.33 29.92
C ILE A 182 5.16 7.21 31.18
N ASN A 183 6.02 6.87 32.15
CA ASN A 183 6.15 7.63 33.39
C ASN A 183 6.66 9.06 33.15
N TYR A 184 7.47 9.29 32.12
CA TYR A 184 7.92 10.62 31.75
C TYR A 184 6.82 11.49 31.13
N MET A 185 5.84 10.85 30.44
CA MET A 185 4.77 11.54 29.71
C MET A 185 3.52 11.76 30.56
N CYS A 186 3.34 11.04 31.66
CA CYS A 186 2.22 11.17 32.62
C CYS A 186 2.59 12.06 33.80
#